data_a3a4e6f123ddbde866854809a80c29d8
#
_entry.id   a3a4e6f123ddbde866854809a80c29d8
#
_cell.length_a   1.000
_cell.length_b   1.000
_cell.length_c   1.000
_cell.angle_alpha   90.00
_cell.angle_beta   90.00
_cell.angle_gamma   90.00
#
_symmetry.space_group_name_H-M   'P 1'
#
loop_
_entity.id
_entity.type
_entity.pdbx_description
1 polymer ?
#
loop_
_entity_poly.entity_id
_entity_poly.type
_entity_poly.pdbx_seq_one_letter_code
_entity_poly.pdbx_strand_id
1 'polypeptide(L)'
;MGFLVMQKNLVAMIPKQLTIDLNADLGEYQTENQYFLECQILNHISTCSIACGGHTGDEESMKKIIIACKEKGVSIGAHPSYPDPEGFGRQKVKIDESTLRKSLIDQVCSFLNVSEALNVPASHVKLHGRLYNDAASNSNLAYLLISVVNEINPDLSIVGPPNSILADVAKKSGSSFVSEAFLDRRYKDDGSLVNRGHSGAVLETITERCEQAESIVCNWTVKTESEQFIDIQAETLCLHGDSSDALKTAQMVRLLFESKNIEIKSFAA
;
A
#
# COMPACT_ATOMS: atom_id res chain seq x y z
N MET A 1 63.36 20.30 -13.14
CA MET A 1 62.11 20.85 -12.57
C MET A 1 60.97 20.21 -13.28
N GLY A 2 60.45 19.11 -12.69
CA GLY A 2 59.39 18.32 -13.25
C GLY A 2 58.07 18.72 -12.62
N PHE A 3 57.09 19.15 -13.41
CA PHE A 3 55.72 19.36 -12.99
C PHE A 3 54.99 18.02 -12.97
N LEU A 4 54.72 17.50 -11.79
CA LEU A 4 53.86 16.36 -11.55
C LEU A 4 52.39 16.81 -11.65
N VAL A 5 51.74 16.52 -12.77
CA VAL A 5 50.29 16.76 -12.92
C VAL A 5 49.57 15.67 -12.16
N MET A 6 49.00 16.04 -10.98
CA MET A 6 48.03 15.19 -10.28
C MET A 6 46.72 15.11 -11.09
N GLN A 7 46.54 14.03 -11.81
CA GLN A 7 45.22 13.65 -12.29
C GLN A 7 44.34 13.24 -11.08
N LYS A 8 43.45 14.13 -10.63
CA LYS A 8 42.35 13.77 -9.74
C LYS A 8 41.38 12.90 -10.53
N ASN A 9 41.40 11.61 -10.22
CA ASN A 9 40.34 10.70 -10.68
C ASN A 9 39.02 11.18 -10.09
N LEU A 10 38.26 11.90 -10.87
CA LEU A 10 36.86 12.19 -10.59
C LEU A 10 36.08 10.89 -10.92
N VAL A 11 36.00 9.97 -9.96
CA VAL A 11 35.03 8.88 -10.04
C VAL A 11 33.67 9.56 -9.97
N ALA A 12 33.03 9.69 -11.11
CA ALA A 12 31.64 10.12 -11.17
C ALA A 12 30.84 9.14 -10.31
N MET A 13 30.36 9.58 -9.16
CA MET A 13 29.39 8.82 -8.37
C MET A 13 28.18 8.66 -9.27
N ILE A 14 27.97 7.44 -9.78
CA ILE A 14 26.69 7.09 -10.44
C ILE A 14 25.63 7.37 -9.38
N PRO A 15 24.67 8.27 -9.62
CA PRO A 15 23.62 8.52 -8.64
C PRO A 15 22.92 7.19 -8.37
N LYS A 16 22.78 6.83 -7.08
CA LYS A 16 22.07 5.61 -6.69
C LYS A 16 20.67 5.71 -7.29
N GLN A 17 20.30 4.74 -8.10
CA GLN A 17 18.97 4.68 -8.70
C GLN A 17 17.93 4.67 -7.58
N LEU A 18 16.97 5.58 -7.63
CA LEU A 18 15.85 5.58 -6.70
C LEU A 18 14.94 4.39 -7.01
N THR A 19 14.50 3.71 -5.97
CA THR A 19 13.54 2.60 -6.09
C THR A 19 12.36 2.89 -5.19
N ILE A 20 11.17 2.52 -5.63
CA ILE A 20 9.92 2.60 -4.87
C ILE A 20 9.02 1.44 -5.25
N ASP A 21 8.30 0.89 -4.28
CA ASP A 21 7.19 -0.01 -4.57
C ASP A 21 5.94 0.81 -4.92
N LEU A 22 5.20 0.36 -5.93
CA LEU A 22 3.89 0.90 -6.27
C LEU A 22 2.85 -0.19 -6.05
N ASN A 23 1.91 0.05 -5.13
CA ASN A 23 0.88 -0.92 -4.79
C ASN A 23 -0.52 -0.42 -5.11
N ALA A 24 -1.45 -1.36 -5.26
CA ALA A 24 -2.89 -1.07 -5.36
C ALA A 24 -3.71 -2.06 -4.55
N ASP A 25 -4.87 -1.59 -4.06
CA ASP A 25 -5.88 -2.41 -3.43
C ASP A 25 -6.82 -2.91 -4.53
N LEU A 26 -6.88 -4.23 -4.72
CA LEU A 26 -7.62 -4.88 -5.80
C LEU A 26 -8.42 -6.09 -5.28
N GLY A 27 -9.18 -6.72 -6.17
CA GLY A 27 -10.15 -7.76 -5.78
C GLY A 27 -11.43 -7.14 -5.22
N GLU A 28 -11.66 -5.87 -5.51
CA GLU A 28 -12.81 -5.08 -5.06
C GLU A 28 -13.88 -4.92 -6.15
N TYR A 29 -13.70 -5.55 -7.30
CA TYR A 29 -14.59 -5.46 -8.44
C TYR A 29 -15.96 -6.10 -8.17
N GLN A 30 -17.02 -5.50 -8.76
CA GLN A 30 -18.39 -5.99 -8.72
C GLN A 30 -18.89 -6.43 -10.12
N THR A 31 -18.14 -6.09 -11.17
CA THR A 31 -18.48 -6.37 -12.57
C THR A 31 -17.25 -6.86 -13.34
N GLU A 32 -17.47 -7.58 -14.44
CA GLU A 32 -16.38 -8.03 -15.32
C GLU A 32 -15.58 -6.86 -15.91
N ASN A 33 -16.21 -5.71 -16.16
CA ASN A 33 -15.49 -4.52 -16.62
C ASN A 33 -14.52 -3.97 -15.55
N GLN A 34 -14.94 -3.96 -14.27
CA GLN A 34 -14.07 -3.56 -13.17
C GLN A 34 -12.92 -4.56 -12.99
N TYR A 35 -13.21 -5.86 -13.05
CA TYR A 35 -12.17 -6.89 -13.04
C TYR A 35 -11.14 -6.67 -14.15
N PHE A 36 -11.61 -6.42 -15.39
CA PHE A 36 -10.72 -6.13 -16.51
C PHE A 36 -9.83 -4.89 -16.24
N LEU A 37 -10.40 -3.82 -15.66
CA LEU A 37 -9.65 -2.61 -15.30
C LEU A 37 -8.61 -2.89 -14.21
N GLU A 38 -8.97 -3.65 -13.16
CA GLU A 38 -8.02 -4.08 -12.12
C GLU A 38 -6.88 -4.90 -12.73
N CYS A 39 -7.15 -5.83 -13.64
CA CYS A 39 -6.12 -6.59 -14.36
C CYS A 39 -5.21 -5.70 -15.23
N GLN A 40 -5.70 -4.57 -15.76
CA GLN A 40 -4.86 -3.61 -16.47
C GLN A 40 -3.96 -2.82 -15.51
N ILE A 41 -4.42 -2.48 -14.31
CA ILE A 41 -3.61 -1.80 -13.28
C ILE A 41 -2.37 -2.64 -12.92
N LEU A 42 -2.51 -3.97 -12.87
CA LEU A 42 -1.39 -4.89 -12.57
C LEU A 42 -0.19 -4.75 -13.51
N ASN A 43 -0.36 -4.20 -14.72
CA ASN A 43 0.78 -3.95 -15.62
C ASN A 43 1.66 -2.77 -15.16
N HIS A 44 1.22 -2.01 -14.18
CA HIS A 44 1.85 -0.72 -13.79
C HIS A 44 2.32 -0.70 -12.33
N ILE A 45 1.98 -1.71 -11.54
CA ILE A 45 2.31 -1.82 -10.12
C ILE A 45 3.27 -2.98 -9.86
N SER A 46 3.86 -3.03 -8.67
CA SER A 46 4.79 -4.09 -8.24
C SER A 46 4.21 -4.95 -7.11
N THR A 47 3.19 -4.44 -6.40
CA THR A 47 2.57 -5.11 -5.25
C THR A 47 1.05 -4.90 -5.26
N CYS A 48 0.30 -5.90 -4.80
CA CYS A 48 -1.16 -5.89 -4.77
C CYS A 48 -1.66 -6.37 -3.40
N SER A 49 -2.53 -5.58 -2.75
CA SER A 49 -3.27 -5.98 -1.56
C SER A 49 -4.66 -6.44 -1.97
N ILE A 50 -5.00 -7.71 -1.70
CA ILE A 50 -6.19 -8.36 -2.26
C ILE A 50 -7.30 -8.45 -1.21
N ALA A 51 -8.48 -7.91 -1.52
CA ALA A 51 -9.68 -8.00 -0.68
C ALA A 51 -10.00 -9.46 -0.33
N CYS A 52 -10.22 -9.74 0.96
CA CYS A 52 -10.32 -11.10 1.49
C CYS A 52 -11.58 -11.35 2.33
N GLY A 53 -12.70 -10.70 1.97
CA GLY A 53 -14.03 -11.03 2.49
C GLY A 53 -14.58 -10.13 3.58
N GLY A 54 -13.81 -9.19 4.14
CA GLY A 54 -14.30 -8.31 5.21
C GLY A 54 -15.21 -7.20 4.71
N HIS A 55 -14.76 -6.46 3.72
CA HIS A 55 -15.52 -5.38 3.06
C HIS A 55 -16.05 -5.83 1.69
N THR A 56 -15.30 -6.68 1.03
CA THR A 56 -15.64 -7.32 -0.25
C THR A 56 -14.68 -8.48 -0.50
N GLY A 57 -14.85 -9.17 -1.62
CA GLY A 57 -14.02 -10.30 -2.00
C GLY A 57 -14.55 -11.63 -1.46
N ASP A 58 -14.22 -12.69 -2.18
CA ASP A 58 -14.50 -14.08 -1.86
C ASP A 58 -13.38 -14.97 -2.42
N GLU A 59 -13.49 -16.28 -2.23
CA GLU A 59 -12.50 -17.24 -2.71
C GLU A 59 -12.29 -17.16 -4.23
N GLU A 60 -13.38 -16.94 -5.00
CA GLU A 60 -13.30 -16.86 -6.45
C GLU A 60 -12.62 -15.59 -6.92
N SER A 61 -12.96 -14.44 -6.34
CA SER A 61 -12.33 -13.16 -6.67
C SER A 61 -10.85 -13.13 -6.27
N MET A 62 -10.51 -13.65 -5.07
CA MET A 62 -9.12 -13.82 -4.65
C MET A 62 -8.34 -14.68 -5.65
N LYS A 63 -8.89 -15.84 -6.04
CA LYS A 63 -8.26 -16.74 -7.01
C LYS A 63 -7.99 -16.07 -8.35
N LYS A 64 -8.96 -15.35 -8.89
CA LYS A 64 -8.83 -14.63 -10.18
C LYS A 64 -7.71 -13.58 -10.12
N ILE A 65 -7.68 -12.76 -9.07
CA ILE A 65 -6.66 -11.70 -8.94
C ILE A 65 -5.28 -12.28 -8.64
N ILE A 66 -5.16 -13.31 -7.80
CA ILE A 66 -3.87 -13.98 -7.53
C ILE A 66 -3.27 -14.57 -8.81
N ILE A 67 -4.09 -15.21 -9.65
CA ILE A 67 -3.63 -15.73 -10.96
C ILE A 67 -3.13 -14.58 -11.84
N ALA A 68 -3.89 -13.49 -11.93
CA ALA A 68 -3.49 -12.33 -12.72
C ALA A 68 -2.20 -11.68 -12.19
N CYS A 69 -2.02 -11.59 -10.86
CA CYS A 69 -0.76 -11.11 -10.24
C CYS A 69 0.41 -12.03 -10.58
N LYS A 70 0.22 -13.35 -10.49
CA LYS A 70 1.24 -14.35 -10.84
C LYS A 70 1.74 -14.17 -12.28
N GLU A 71 0.83 -14.01 -13.22
CA GLU A 71 1.15 -13.81 -14.64
C GLU A 71 1.94 -12.53 -14.91
N LYS A 72 1.77 -11.51 -14.06
CA LYS A 72 2.43 -10.20 -14.20
C LYS A 72 3.67 -10.05 -13.31
N GLY A 73 3.96 -11.03 -12.46
CA GLY A 73 5.07 -10.95 -11.49
C GLY A 73 4.82 -9.91 -10.39
N VAL A 74 3.56 -9.64 -10.04
CA VAL A 74 3.18 -8.71 -8.97
C VAL A 74 3.12 -9.46 -7.66
N SER A 75 3.79 -8.94 -6.62
CA SER A 75 3.75 -9.51 -5.26
C SER A 75 2.37 -9.32 -4.64
N ILE A 76 1.92 -10.27 -3.83
CA ILE A 76 0.57 -10.26 -3.27
C ILE A 76 0.56 -10.23 -1.74
N GLY A 77 -0.49 -9.63 -1.17
CA GLY A 77 -0.78 -9.65 0.26
C GLY A 77 -2.28 -9.63 0.57
N ALA A 78 -2.62 -9.93 1.82
CA ALA A 78 -3.99 -9.89 2.30
C ALA A 78 -4.43 -8.46 2.61
N HIS A 79 -5.69 -8.13 2.28
CA HIS A 79 -6.30 -6.81 2.53
C HIS A 79 -7.53 -6.92 3.46
N PRO A 80 -7.33 -7.34 4.75
CA PRO A 80 -8.42 -7.51 5.68
C PRO A 80 -8.99 -6.18 6.17
N SER A 81 -10.27 -6.20 6.51
CA SER A 81 -11.02 -5.03 6.98
C SER A 81 -11.88 -5.34 8.20
N TYR A 82 -12.55 -4.31 8.73
CA TYR A 82 -13.74 -4.57 9.52
C TYR A 82 -14.75 -5.38 8.70
N PRO A 83 -15.52 -6.30 9.33
CA PRO A 83 -16.59 -7.05 8.64
C PRO A 83 -17.80 -6.13 8.40
N ASP A 84 -17.70 -5.29 7.39
CA ASP A 84 -18.65 -4.23 7.04
C ASP A 84 -18.81 -4.14 5.51
N PRO A 85 -19.41 -5.16 4.86
CA PRO A 85 -19.60 -5.13 3.41
C PRO A 85 -20.54 -4.02 2.94
N GLU A 86 -21.54 -3.64 3.74
CA GLU A 86 -22.48 -2.56 3.40
C GLU A 86 -21.80 -1.18 3.41
N GLY A 87 -20.91 -0.92 4.39
CA GLY A 87 -20.13 0.30 4.49
C GLY A 87 -18.80 0.23 3.77
N PHE A 88 -18.53 -0.87 3.04
CA PHE A 88 -17.27 -1.10 2.35
C PHE A 88 -16.05 -0.97 3.28
N GLY A 89 -16.18 -1.42 4.54
CA GLY A 89 -15.12 -1.33 5.54
C GLY A 89 -14.68 0.09 5.92
N ARG A 90 -15.42 1.12 5.50
CA ARG A 90 -15.07 2.54 5.70
C ARG A 90 -15.84 3.21 6.83
N GLN A 91 -16.83 2.53 7.38
CA GLN A 91 -17.65 3.06 8.47
C GLN A 91 -17.12 2.59 9.83
N LYS A 92 -17.57 3.29 10.88
CA LYS A 92 -17.29 2.88 12.25
C LYS A 92 -18.15 1.69 12.63
N VAL A 93 -17.52 0.56 12.88
CA VAL A 93 -18.20 -0.67 13.31
C VAL A 93 -18.11 -0.81 14.83
N LYS A 94 -19.24 -1.12 15.47
CA LYS A 94 -19.26 -1.49 16.89
C LYS A 94 -19.03 -2.99 16.98
N ILE A 95 -17.82 -3.39 17.28
CA ILE A 95 -17.38 -4.78 17.35
C ILE A 95 -16.48 -4.97 18.58
N ASP A 96 -16.62 -6.08 19.28
CA ASP A 96 -15.73 -6.44 20.36
C ASP A 96 -14.41 -7.02 19.83
N GLU A 97 -13.39 -7.00 20.67
CA GLU A 97 -12.04 -7.41 20.29
C GLU A 97 -11.97 -8.88 19.85
N SER A 98 -12.69 -9.77 20.54
CA SER A 98 -12.68 -11.21 20.26
C SER A 98 -13.30 -11.53 18.91
N THR A 99 -14.40 -10.86 18.58
CA THR A 99 -15.09 -10.99 17.29
C THR A 99 -14.24 -10.41 16.16
N LEU A 100 -13.61 -9.24 16.38
CA LEU A 100 -12.71 -8.65 15.39
C LEU A 100 -11.49 -9.54 15.15
N ARG A 101 -10.87 -10.05 16.23
CA ARG A 101 -9.74 -11.00 16.14
C ARG A 101 -10.09 -12.20 15.28
N LYS A 102 -11.21 -12.85 15.56
CA LYS A 102 -11.67 -13.99 14.79
C LYS A 102 -11.87 -13.64 13.32
N SER A 103 -12.54 -12.53 13.04
CA SER A 103 -12.77 -12.06 11.66
C SER A 103 -11.47 -11.82 10.90
N LEU A 104 -10.46 -11.21 11.56
CA LEU A 104 -9.15 -10.97 10.93
C LEU A 104 -8.42 -12.28 10.63
N ILE A 105 -8.45 -13.25 11.57
CA ILE A 105 -7.89 -14.58 11.34
C ILE A 105 -8.58 -15.26 10.16
N ASP A 106 -9.91 -15.28 10.14
CA ASP A 106 -10.68 -15.91 9.07
C ASP A 106 -10.35 -15.30 7.70
N GLN A 107 -10.26 -13.97 7.60
CA GLN A 107 -9.93 -13.26 6.37
C GLN A 107 -8.51 -13.56 5.88
N VAL A 108 -7.51 -13.42 6.76
CA VAL A 108 -6.11 -13.65 6.38
C VAL A 108 -5.85 -15.12 6.05
N CYS A 109 -6.39 -16.06 6.84
CA CYS A 109 -6.26 -17.48 6.55
C CYS A 109 -6.94 -17.88 5.25
N SER A 110 -8.14 -17.33 4.96
CA SER A 110 -8.81 -17.55 3.68
C SER A 110 -7.95 -17.15 2.49
N PHE A 111 -7.35 -15.96 2.56
CA PHE A 111 -6.44 -15.48 1.52
C PHE A 111 -5.20 -16.40 1.40
N LEU A 112 -4.56 -16.76 2.50
CA LEU A 112 -3.37 -17.61 2.49
C LEU A 112 -3.66 -19.00 1.91
N ASN A 113 -4.81 -19.59 2.23
CA ASN A 113 -5.21 -20.88 1.67
C ASN A 113 -5.32 -20.84 0.13
N VAL A 114 -5.92 -19.76 -0.41
CA VAL A 114 -6.03 -19.58 -1.87
C VAL A 114 -4.64 -19.34 -2.49
N SER A 115 -3.82 -18.52 -1.85
CA SER A 115 -2.45 -18.20 -2.27
C SER A 115 -1.57 -19.45 -2.32
N GLU A 116 -1.61 -20.28 -1.28
CA GLU A 116 -0.88 -21.55 -1.19
C GLU A 116 -1.34 -22.56 -2.24
N ALA A 117 -2.67 -22.71 -2.42
CA ALA A 117 -3.23 -23.61 -3.44
C ALA A 117 -2.79 -23.25 -4.87
N LEU A 118 -2.49 -21.97 -5.12
CA LEU A 118 -2.01 -21.46 -6.41
C LEU A 118 -0.47 -21.42 -6.52
N ASN A 119 0.24 -21.79 -5.45
CA ASN A 119 1.70 -21.68 -5.34
C ASN A 119 2.19 -20.25 -5.65
N VAL A 120 1.57 -19.25 -5.00
CA VAL A 120 1.97 -17.84 -5.04
C VAL A 120 2.21 -17.37 -3.62
N PRO A 121 3.46 -17.09 -3.20
CA PRO A 121 3.74 -16.71 -1.82
C PRO A 121 3.14 -15.35 -1.49
N ALA A 122 2.46 -15.26 -0.34
CA ALA A 122 2.02 -13.99 0.22
C ALA A 122 3.21 -13.27 0.87
N SER A 123 3.27 -11.95 0.73
CA SER A 123 4.37 -11.14 1.26
C SER A 123 3.96 -10.22 2.42
N HIS A 124 2.69 -9.85 2.52
CA HIS A 124 2.26 -8.82 3.47
C HIS A 124 0.79 -8.91 3.87
N VAL A 125 0.47 -8.14 4.92
CA VAL A 125 -0.89 -7.79 5.32
C VAL A 125 -0.99 -6.28 5.36
N LYS A 126 -1.96 -5.73 4.64
CA LYS A 126 -2.33 -4.32 4.63
C LYS A 126 -3.80 -4.17 4.98
N LEU A 127 -4.12 -3.43 6.04
CA LEU A 127 -5.50 -3.22 6.45
C LEU A 127 -6.26 -2.34 5.45
N HIS A 128 -7.56 -2.61 5.30
CA HIS A 128 -8.44 -1.78 4.46
C HIS A 128 -9.15 -0.69 5.27
N GLY A 129 -9.34 0.45 4.64
CA GLY A 129 -10.34 1.46 4.96
C GLY A 129 -10.26 2.01 6.39
N ARG A 130 -11.36 1.90 7.15
CA ARG A 130 -11.42 2.44 8.51
C ARG A 130 -10.45 1.74 9.46
N LEU A 131 -10.30 0.42 9.33
CA LEU A 131 -9.43 -0.36 10.18
C LEU A 131 -7.96 0.07 10.05
N TYR A 132 -7.52 0.44 8.84
CA TYR A 132 -6.19 1.00 8.59
C TYR A 132 -5.93 2.26 9.42
N ASN A 133 -6.87 3.21 9.36
CA ASN A 133 -6.72 4.49 10.08
C ASN A 133 -6.84 4.31 11.61
N ASP A 134 -7.74 3.44 12.05
CA ASP A 134 -7.92 3.17 13.49
C ASP A 134 -6.68 2.48 14.08
N ALA A 135 -6.10 1.50 13.39
CA ALA A 135 -4.85 0.84 13.81
C ALA A 135 -3.66 1.79 13.85
N ALA A 136 -3.60 2.75 12.93
CA ALA A 136 -2.56 3.78 12.91
C ALA A 136 -2.56 4.68 14.15
N SER A 137 -3.69 4.81 14.85
CA SER A 137 -3.88 5.75 15.98
C SER A 137 -4.27 5.08 17.31
N ASN A 138 -4.47 3.75 17.35
CA ASN A 138 -4.92 3.03 18.53
C ASN A 138 -3.98 1.87 18.87
N SER A 139 -3.30 1.94 20.00
CA SER A 139 -2.30 0.94 20.37
C SER A 139 -2.90 -0.44 20.65
N ASN A 140 -4.09 -0.55 21.28
CA ASN A 140 -4.70 -1.85 21.52
C ASN A 140 -5.03 -2.55 20.20
N LEU A 141 -5.56 -1.80 19.23
CA LEU A 141 -5.88 -2.33 17.91
C LEU A 141 -4.60 -2.70 17.12
N ALA A 142 -3.55 -1.90 17.24
CA ALA A 142 -2.25 -2.20 16.62
C ALA A 142 -1.66 -3.50 17.22
N TYR A 143 -1.68 -3.67 18.55
CA TYR A 143 -1.23 -4.91 19.19
C TYR A 143 -2.08 -6.11 18.78
N LEU A 144 -3.42 -5.97 18.75
CA LEU A 144 -4.31 -7.03 18.27
C LEU A 144 -3.93 -7.48 16.86
N LEU A 145 -3.82 -6.53 15.92
CA LEU A 145 -3.47 -6.84 14.53
C LEU A 145 -2.11 -7.57 14.44
N ILE A 146 -1.09 -7.00 15.07
CA ILE A 146 0.27 -7.58 15.02
C ILE A 146 0.29 -8.97 15.64
N SER A 147 -0.45 -9.18 16.75
CA SER A 147 -0.58 -10.50 17.37
C SER A 147 -1.25 -11.51 16.44
N VAL A 148 -2.28 -11.09 15.69
CA VAL A 148 -2.98 -11.94 14.71
C VAL A 148 -2.04 -12.32 13.56
N VAL A 149 -1.33 -11.34 12.99
CA VAL A 149 -0.42 -11.61 11.87
C VAL A 149 0.71 -12.54 12.31
N ASN A 150 1.34 -12.27 13.45
CA ASN A 150 2.45 -13.09 13.96
C ASN A 150 2.01 -14.52 14.34
N GLU A 151 0.77 -14.71 14.78
CA GLU A 151 0.22 -16.03 15.07
C GLU A 151 -0.02 -16.85 13.79
N ILE A 152 -0.46 -16.18 12.72
CA ILE A 152 -0.76 -16.84 11.44
C ILE A 152 0.54 -17.10 10.67
N ASN A 153 1.35 -16.07 10.46
CA ASN A 153 2.63 -16.15 9.77
C ASN A 153 3.51 -14.93 10.10
N PRO A 154 4.54 -15.09 10.95
CA PRO A 154 5.42 -13.99 11.36
C PRO A 154 6.33 -13.45 10.24
N ASP A 155 6.43 -14.14 9.10
CA ASP A 155 7.22 -13.70 7.95
C ASP A 155 6.48 -12.67 7.09
N LEU A 156 5.17 -12.46 7.31
CA LEU A 156 4.40 -11.44 6.61
C LEU A 156 4.76 -10.04 7.10
N SER A 157 5.07 -9.15 6.17
CA SER A 157 5.26 -7.74 6.48
C SER A 157 3.93 -7.06 6.75
N ILE A 158 3.90 -6.14 7.72
CA ILE A 158 2.74 -5.30 7.99
C ILE A 158 2.92 -4.00 7.24
N VAL A 159 1.98 -3.66 6.36
CA VAL A 159 2.00 -2.40 5.60
C VAL A 159 1.12 -1.37 6.28
N GLY A 160 1.65 -0.18 6.52
CA GLY A 160 0.93 0.89 7.21
C GLY A 160 1.60 2.26 7.10
N PRO A 161 0.96 3.32 7.64
CA PRO A 161 1.49 4.67 7.52
C PRO A 161 2.76 4.83 8.34
N PRO A 162 3.78 5.53 7.84
CA PRO A 162 4.95 5.91 8.63
C PRO A 162 4.55 6.77 9.84
N ASN A 163 5.40 6.82 10.85
CA ASN A 163 5.21 7.64 12.05
C ASN A 163 3.87 7.39 12.77
N SER A 164 3.34 6.17 12.71
CA SER A 164 2.07 5.75 13.32
C SER A 164 2.29 4.89 14.54
N ILE A 165 1.25 4.77 15.39
CA ILE A 165 1.25 3.81 16.51
C ILE A 165 1.43 2.39 16.00
N LEU A 166 0.86 2.04 14.84
CA LEU A 166 1.04 0.73 14.21
C LEU A 166 2.52 0.45 13.90
N ALA A 167 3.22 1.41 13.32
CA ALA A 167 4.66 1.30 13.05
C ALA A 167 5.48 1.11 14.32
N ASP A 168 5.17 1.88 15.37
CA ASP A 168 5.84 1.77 16.67
C ASP A 168 5.62 0.42 17.33
N VAL A 169 4.39 -0.11 17.28
CA VAL A 169 4.06 -1.43 17.86
C VAL A 169 4.69 -2.55 17.04
N ALA A 170 4.69 -2.48 15.71
CA ALA A 170 5.38 -3.44 14.85
C ALA A 170 6.87 -3.51 15.20
N LYS A 171 7.55 -2.37 15.28
CA LYS A 171 8.96 -2.28 15.66
C LYS A 171 9.22 -2.87 17.06
N LYS A 172 8.38 -2.57 18.06
CA LYS A 172 8.51 -3.12 19.42
C LYS A 172 8.28 -4.62 19.48
N SER A 173 7.43 -5.15 18.61
CA SER A 173 7.12 -6.58 18.51
C SER A 173 8.11 -7.37 17.65
N GLY A 174 9.08 -6.71 17.00
CA GLY A 174 10.03 -7.33 16.09
C GLY A 174 9.41 -7.78 14.76
N SER A 175 8.21 -7.31 14.43
CA SER A 175 7.52 -7.64 13.18
C SER A 175 8.06 -6.79 12.02
N SER A 176 8.13 -7.37 10.83
CA SER A 176 8.47 -6.64 9.61
C SER A 176 7.40 -5.59 9.32
N PHE A 177 7.83 -4.36 9.06
CA PHE A 177 6.94 -3.24 8.76
C PHE A 177 7.41 -2.52 7.51
N VAL A 178 6.47 -2.21 6.61
CA VAL A 178 6.69 -1.46 5.38
C VAL A 178 5.89 -0.17 5.45
N SER A 179 6.59 0.95 5.36
CA SER A 179 5.98 2.28 5.43
C SER A 179 5.29 2.64 4.12
N GLU A 180 4.01 3.01 4.19
CA GLU A 180 3.17 3.33 3.05
C GLU A 180 2.77 4.79 3.02
N ALA A 181 2.82 5.39 1.81
CA ALA A 181 2.18 6.66 1.53
C ALA A 181 1.19 6.52 0.36
N PHE A 182 0.26 7.47 0.26
CA PHE A 182 -0.78 7.48 -0.76
C PHE A 182 -0.54 8.60 -1.77
N LEU A 183 -0.53 8.25 -3.04
CA LEU A 183 -0.37 9.25 -4.11
C LEU A 183 -1.66 9.99 -4.44
N ASP A 184 -2.82 9.47 -4.03
CA ASP A 184 -4.15 9.99 -4.37
C ASP A 184 -4.95 10.54 -3.17
N ARG A 185 -4.34 10.56 -1.96
CA ARG A 185 -4.99 11.02 -0.74
C ARG A 185 -4.36 12.31 -0.23
N ARG A 186 -5.20 13.19 0.34
CA ARG A 186 -4.73 14.39 1.02
C ARG A 186 -4.36 14.10 2.46
N TYR A 187 -3.31 14.75 2.93
CA TYR A 187 -2.78 14.63 4.29
C TYR A 187 -3.13 15.82 5.14
N LYS A 188 -3.23 15.61 6.45
CA LYS A 188 -3.25 16.66 7.47
C LYS A 188 -1.85 17.03 7.90
N ASP A 189 -1.71 18.11 8.67
CA ASP A 189 -0.42 18.60 9.16
C ASP A 189 0.26 17.65 10.16
N ASP A 190 -0.51 16.73 10.76
CA ASP A 190 0.00 15.67 11.63
C ASP A 190 0.44 14.40 10.87
N GLY A 191 0.37 14.41 9.54
CA GLY A 191 0.71 13.27 8.67
C GLY A 191 -0.38 12.21 8.54
N SER A 192 -1.51 12.35 9.22
CA SER A 192 -2.66 11.46 9.02
C SER A 192 -3.45 11.82 7.76
N LEU A 193 -4.19 10.85 7.21
CA LEU A 193 -5.03 11.10 6.05
C LEU A 193 -6.26 11.94 6.41
N VAL A 194 -6.63 12.86 5.55
CA VAL A 194 -7.94 13.53 5.63
C VAL A 194 -9.04 12.49 5.48
N ASN A 195 -10.09 12.57 6.31
CA ASN A 195 -11.19 11.61 6.26
C ASN A 195 -11.82 11.61 4.86
N ARG A 196 -11.93 10.42 4.24
CA ARG A 196 -12.39 10.25 2.85
C ARG A 196 -13.80 10.83 2.58
N GLY A 197 -14.63 10.97 3.60
CA GLY A 197 -15.94 11.62 3.49
C GLY A 197 -15.90 13.15 3.39
N HIS A 198 -14.76 13.79 3.61
CA HIS A 198 -14.62 15.23 3.46
C HIS A 198 -14.30 15.60 2.00
N SER A 199 -14.86 16.73 1.54
CA SER A 199 -14.50 17.29 0.24
C SER A 199 -12.99 17.55 0.17
N GLY A 200 -12.37 17.21 -0.96
CA GLY A 200 -10.94 17.38 -1.17
C GLY A 200 -10.03 16.35 -0.46
N ALA A 201 -10.58 15.32 0.20
CA ALA A 201 -9.79 14.27 0.84
C ALA A 201 -9.06 13.35 -0.16
N VAL A 202 -9.54 13.30 -1.39
CA VAL A 202 -8.93 12.58 -2.52
C VAL A 202 -8.48 13.62 -3.54
N LEU A 203 -7.26 13.47 -4.06
CA LEU A 203 -6.77 14.34 -5.14
C LEU A 203 -7.54 14.03 -6.42
N GLU A 204 -8.14 15.08 -7.02
CA GLU A 204 -9.10 14.91 -8.10
C GLU A 204 -8.41 14.67 -9.45
N THR A 205 -7.28 15.32 -9.69
CA THR A 205 -6.62 15.29 -10.99
C THR A 205 -5.43 14.32 -11.01
N ILE A 206 -5.17 13.72 -12.18
CA ILE A 206 -4.00 12.87 -12.40
C ILE A 206 -2.70 13.69 -12.21
N THR A 207 -2.71 14.97 -12.57
CA THR A 207 -1.57 15.86 -12.38
C THR A 207 -1.20 16.00 -10.91
N GLU A 208 -2.16 16.30 -10.02
CA GLU A 208 -1.93 16.38 -8.57
C GLU A 208 -1.38 15.05 -8.01
N ARG A 209 -1.92 13.91 -8.47
CA ARG A 209 -1.46 12.59 -8.04
C ARG A 209 -0.02 12.31 -8.49
N CYS A 210 0.35 12.69 -9.70
CA CYS A 210 1.71 12.58 -10.21
C CYS A 210 2.68 13.50 -9.46
N GLU A 211 2.29 14.76 -9.21
CA GLU A 211 3.08 15.72 -8.43
C GLU A 211 3.31 15.23 -6.99
N GLN A 212 2.28 14.68 -6.36
CA GLN A 212 2.41 14.10 -5.01
C GLN A 212 3.30 12.87 -5.01
N ALA A 213 3.14 11.95 -5.97
CA ALA A 213 4.00 10.78 -6.11
C ALA A 213 5.47 11.17 -6.27
N GLU A 214 5.76 12.16 -7.14
CA GLU A 214 7.10 12.70 -7.31
C GLU A 214 7.65 13.34 -6.03
N SER A 215 6.85 14.16 -5.35
CA SER A 215 7.25 14.83 -4.10
C SER A 215 7.62 13.81 -3.02
N ILE A 216 6.82 12.75 -2.86
CA ILE A 216 7.08 11.69 -1.88
C ILE A 216 8.38 10.94 -2.22
N VAL A 217 8.58 10.55 -3.48
CA VAL A 217 9.73 9.70 -3.85
C VAL A 217 11.02 10.48 -3.95
N CYS A 218 10.98 11.69 -4.51
CA CYS A 218 12.18 12.48 -4.75
C CYS A 218 12.60 13.38 -3.58
N ASN A 219 11.62 13.89 -2.83
CA ASN A 219 11.83 14.89 -1.79
C ASN A 219 11.49 14.40 -0.38
N TRP A 220 10.88 13.22 -0.25
CA TRP A 220 10.38 12.68 1.03
C TRP A 220 9.37 13.62 1.71
N THR A 221 8.57 14.34 0.92
CA THR A 221 7.59 15.31 1.42
C THR A 221 6.23 15.11 0.79
N VAL A 222 5.19 15.50 1.53
CA VAL A 222 3.82 15.56 1.03
C VAL A 222 3.18 16.89 1.41
N LYS A 223 2.35 17.42 0.51
CA LYS A 223 1.60 18.66 0.72
C LYS A 223 0.33 18.37 1.51
N THR A 224 0.11 19.09 2.60
CA THR A 224 -1.05 18.90 3.49
C THR A 224 -2.28 19.71 3.03
N GLU A 225 -3.41 19.52 3.72
CA GLU A 225 -4.64 20.31 3.48
C GLU A 225 -4.47 21.79 3.78
N SER A 226 -3.52 22.16 4.66
CA SER A 226 -3.15 23.56 4.95
C SER A 226 -2.08 24.13 4.00
N GLU A 227 -1.80 23.43 2.89
CA GLU A 227 -0.80 23.81 1.88
C GLU A 227 0.66 23.78 2.36
N GLN A 228 0.94 23.22 3.54
CA GLN A 228 2.29 23.03 4.08
C GLN A 228 2.90 21.74 3.53
N PHE A 229 4.24 21.65 3.57
CA PHE A 229 4.97 20.41 3.29
C PHE A 229 5.41 19.78 4.61
N ILE A 230 5.14 18.49 4.76
CA ILE A 230 5.61 17.68 5.88
C ILE A 230 6.47 16.53 5.37
N ASP A 231 7.41 16.07 6.20
CA ASP A 231 8.25 14.92 5.86
C ASP A 231 7.44 13.63 5.92
N ILE A 232 7.59 12.80 4.87
CA ILE A 232 7.00 11.47 4.79
C ILE A 232 7.98 10.51 4.12
N GLN A 233 8.39 9.47 4.83
CA GLN A 233 9.25 8.43 4.28
C GLN A 233 8.42 7.17 4.03
N ALA A 234 8.37 6.74 2.79
CA ALA A 234 7.60 5.58 2.37
C ALA A 234 8.44 4.63 1.52
N GLU A 235 8.24 3.33 1.74
CA GLU A 235 8.84 2.24 0.96
C GLU A 235 7.89 1.80 -0.15
N THR A 236 6.59 2.09 0.02
CA THR A 236 5.55 1.81 -0.98
C THR A 236 4.60 2.97 -1.15
N LEU A 237 4.17 3.21 -2.40
CA LEU A 237 3.12 4.16 -2.74
C LEU A 237 1.85 3.42 -3.13
N CYS A 238 0.74 3.77 -2.49
CA CYS A 238 -0.56 3.23 -2.81
C CYS A 238 -1.34 4.12 -3.77
N LEU A 239 -2.00 3.49 -4.72
CA LEU A 239 -3.11 4.04 -5.48
C LEU A 239 -4.36 3.18 -5.25
N HIS A 240 -5.53 3.82 -5.13
CA HIS A 240 -6.76 3.07 -4.98
C HIS A 240 -7.32 2.65 -6.34
N GLY A 241 -7.67 1.37 -6.49
CA GLY A 241 -8.22 0.79 -7.72
C GLY A 241 -9.68 1.21 -8.01
N ASP A 242 -10.42 1.66 -7.00
CA ASP A 242 -11.84 1.99 -7.05
C ASP A 242 -12.16 3.37 -7.68
N SER A 243 -11.15 4.16 -8.03
CA SER A 243 -11.38 5.44 -8.73
C SER A 243 -11.54 5.24 -10.24
N SER A 244 -12.40 6.05 -10.87
CA SER A 244 -12.62 6.01 -12.33
C SER A 244 -11.34 6.18 -13.16
N ASP A 245 -10.33 6.87 -12.61
CA ASP A 245 -9.08 7.19 -13.27
C ASP A 245 -7.90 6.36 -12.75
N ALA A 246 -8.15 5.31 -11.96
CA ALA A 246 -7.10 4.49 -11.35
C ALA A 246 -6.08 3.96 -12.36
N LEU A 247 -6.57 3.32 -13.44
CA LEU A 247 -5.71 2.82 -14.50
C LEU A 247 -4.87 3.93 -15.14
N LYS A 248 -5.48 5.04 -15.49
CA LYS A 248 -4.76 6.17 -16.12
C LYS A 248 -3.76 6.80 -15.16
N THR A 249 -4.09 6.89 -13.86
CA THR A 249 -3.15 7.33 -12.82
C THR A 249 -1.94 6.39 -12.75
N ALA A 250 -2.16 5.07 -12.67
CA ALA A 250 -1.08 4.08 -12.63
C ALA A 250 -0.16 4.20 -13.86
N GLN A 251 -0.73 4.35 -15.05
CA GLN A 251 0.02 4.57 -16.30
C GLN A 251 0.88 5.83 -16.26
N MET A 252 0.30 6.95 -15.83
CA MET A 252 1.01 8.23 -15.81
C MET A 252 2.10 8.29 -14.75
N VAL A 253 1.86 7.72 -13.56
CA VAL A 253 2.87 7.60 -12.50
C VAL A 253 4.04 6.72 -12.96
N ARG A 254 3.77 5.60 -13.63
CA ARG A 254 4.81 4.75 -14.19
C ARG A 254 5.67 5.48 -15.21
N LEU A 255 5.04 6.17 -16.18
CA LEU A 255 5.75 6.97 -17.19
C LEU A 255 6.57 8.11 -16.54
N LEU A 256 6.03 8.77 -15.51
CA LEU A 256 6.75 9.78 -14.74
C LEU A 256 8.01 9.18 -14.10
N PHE A 257 7.88 8.05 -13.42
CA PHE A 257 9.01 7.41 -12.75
C PHE A 257 10.06 6.91 -13.73
N GLU A 258 9.67 6.33 -14.86
CA GLU A 258 10.57 5.95 -15.95
C GLU A 258 11.35 7.17 -16.48
N SER A 259 10.67 8.31 -16.70
CA SER A 259 11.29 9.55 -17.17
C SER A 259 12.32 10.14 -16.19
N LYS A 260 12.20 9.80 -14.90
CA LYS A 260 13.09 10.26 -13.82
C LYS A 260 14.10 9.20 -13.38
N ASN A 261 14.18 8.08 -14.09
CA ASN A 261 15.03 6.94 -13.73
C ASN A 261 14.76 6.41 -12.31
N ILE A 262 13.47 6.40 -11.92
CA ILE A 262 12.99 5.77 -10.69
C ILE A 262 12.49 4.38 -11.04
N GLU A 263 13.03 3.34 -10.41
CA GLU A 263 12.64 1.96 -10.62
C GLU A 263 11.44 1.61 -9.75
N ILE A 264 10.37 1.07 -10.38
CA ILE A 264 9.25 0.47 -9.64
C ILE A 264 9.61 -0.98 -9.34
N LYS A 265 9.79 -1.28 -8.05
CA LYS A 265 10.22 -2.60 -7.58
C LYS A 265 9.50 -2.95 -6.29
N SER A 266 9.00 -4.21 -6.20
CA SER A 266 8.36 -4.70 -4.98
C SER A 266 9.32 -4.65 -3.79
N PHE A 267 8.82 -4.23 -2.61
CA PHE A 267 9.55 -4.32 -1.34
C PHE A 267 9.77 -5.78 -0.90
N ALA A 268 9.06 -6.73 -1.50
CA ALA A 268 9.14 -8.16 -1.21
C ALA A 268 10.08 -8.94 -2.15
N ALA A 269 10.77 -8.23 -3.08
CA ALA A 269 11.61 -8.84 -4.11
C ALA A 269 13.10 -8.90 -3.72
#